data_25888902e8e4876c72dd25d09916c76f
#
_entry.id   25888902e8e4876c72dd25d09916c76f
#
_cell.length_a   1.000
_cell.length_b   1.000
_cell.length_c   1.000
_cell.angle_alpha   90.00
_cell.angle_beta   90.00
_cell.angle_gamma   90.00
#
_symmetry.space_group_name_H-M   'P 1'
#
loop_
_entity.id
_entity.type
_entity.pdbx_description
1 polymer ?
#
loop_
_entity_poly.entity_id
_entity_poly.type
_entity_poly.pdbx_seq_one_letter_code
_entity_poly.pdbx_strand_id
1 'polypeptide(L)'
;MVLSLPENAFIHPYGHNQQQIASLFKATADQILEYLTRAATHVPMPGLDPLPLATIPEKSGDLAQLLAPLQRFMTQSMNPAHLGCIGHMDPLPTTASLLGDWVAAALNNNMLSVEMSPALSRLEPQLMAEIAQMFSLGERSGGLLVSGGSLANLQALTV
;
A
#
# COMPACT_ATOMS: atom_id res chain seq x y z
N MET A 1 -19.14 24.88 -13.37
CA MET A 1 -17.74 24.63 -13.71
C MET A 1 -17.60 23.12 -13.87
N VAL A 2 -17.39 22.60 -15.07
CA VAL A 2 -17.18 21.16 -15.29
C VAL A 2 -15.72 20.90 -14.98
N LEU A 3 -15.45 20.22 -13.88
CA LEU A 3 -14.10 19.72 -13.57
C LEU A 3 -13.76 18.63 -14.61
N SER A 4 -12.87 18.91 -15.54
CA SER A 4 -12.36 17.88 -16.44
C SER A 4 -11.32 17.05 -15.69
N LEU A 5 -11.51 15.73 -15.62
CA LEU A 5 -10.50 14.81 -15.13
C LEU A 5 -9.30 14.74 -16.09
N PRO A 6 -8.09 14.45 -15.61
CA PRO A 6 -6.93 14.21 -16.48
C PRO A 6 -7.21 13.04 -17.44
N GLU A 7 -6.60 13.08 -18.61
CA GLU A 7 -6.82 12.07 -19.66
C GLU A 7 -6.63 10.62 -19.20
N ASN A 8 -5.67 10.39 -18.31
CA ASN A 8 -5.34 9.06 -17.77
C ASN A 8 -5.79 8.87 -16.31
N ALA A 9 -6.82 9.61 -15.85
CA ALA A 9 -7.33 9.49 -14.48
C ALA A 9 -7.82 8.06 -14.15
N PHE A 10 -8.31 7.34 -15.14
CA PHE A 10 -8.75 5.96 -15.02
C PHE A 10 -8.11 5.07 -16.07
N ILE A 11 -7.88 3.82 -15.70
CA ILE A 11 -7.48 2.78 -16.66
C ILE A 11 -8.68 2.47 -17.54
N HIS A 12 -8.51 2.64 -18.86
CA HIS A 12 -9.59 2.40 -19.80
C HIS A 12 -9.91 0.89 -19.87
N PRO A 13 -11.19 0.46 -19.71
CA PRO A 13 -11.54 -0.96 -19.62
C PRO A 13 -11.19 -1.78 -20.87
N TYR A 14 -11.07 -1.13 -22.04
CA TYR A 14 -10.60 -1.75 -23.28
C TYR A 14 -9.11 -1.55 -23.55
N GLY A 15 -8.34 -1.04 -22.58
CA GLY A 15 -6.90 -0.92 -22.67
C GLY A 15 -6.37 0.22 -23.55
N HIS A 16 -7.20 1.19 -23.96
CA HIS A 16 -6.78 2.25 -24.88
C HIS A 16 -5.61 3.10 -24.36
N ASN A 17 -5.47 3.23 -23.03
CA ASN A 17 -4.37 3.97 -22.40
C ASN A 17 -3.38 3.05 -21.66
N GLN A 18 -3.41 1.74 -21.92
CA GLN A 18 -2.59 0.75 -21.22
C GLN A 18 -1.10 1.09 -21.26
N GLN A 19 -0.60 1.54 -22.40
CA GLN A 19 0.84 1.82 -22.55
C GLN A 19 1.29 3.02 -21.69
N GLN A 20 0.48 4.09 -21.65
CA GLN A 20 0.75 5.26 -20.82
C GLN A 20 0.72 4.90 -19.33
N ILE A 21 -0.30 4.15 -18.90
CA ILE A 21 -0.43 3.67 -17.52
C ILE A 21 0.73 2.72 -17.14
N ALA A 22 1.10 1.81 -18.03
CA ALA A 22 2.23 0.91 -17.81
C ALA A 22 3.55 1.68 -17.62
N SER A 23 3.75 2.76 -18.37
CA SER A 23 4.92 3.62 -18.21
C SER A 23 4.94 4.33 -16.85
N LEU A 24 3.79 4.82 -16.38
CA LEU A 24 3.67 5.44 -15.03
C LEU A 24 3.91 4.42 -13.92
N PHE A 25 3.35 3.22 -14.03
CA PHE A 25 3.55 2.14 -13.06
C PHE A 25 5.02 1.73 -12.99
N LYS A 26 5.66 1.57 -14.17
CA LYS A 26 7.09 1.27 -14.23
C LYS A 26 7.93 2.36 -13.57
N ALA A 27 7.69 3.61 -13.89
CA ALA A 27 8.43 4.73 -13.31
C ALA A 27 8.26 4.79 -11.79
N THR A 28 7.04 4.57 -11.27
CA THR A 28 6.77 4.52 -9.84
C THR A 28 7.48 3.33 -9.18
N ALA A 29 7.45 2.15 -9.80
CA ALA A 29 8.15 0.99 -9.31
C ALA A 29 9.67 1.21 -9.25
N ASP A 30 10.25 1.81 -10.29
CA ASP A 30 11.67 2.13 -10.34
C ASP A 30 12.06 3.09 -9.20
N GLN A 31 11.24 4.12 -8.90
CA GLN A 31 11.46 5.04 -7.79
C GLN A 31 11.40 4.33 -6.42
N ILE A 32 10.42 3.45 -6.21
CA ILE A 32 10.29 2.67 -4.98
C ILE A 32 11.51 1.76 -4.80
N LEU A 33 11.93 1.06 -5.85
CA LEU A 33 13.09 0.18 -5.82
C LEU A 33 14.36 0.97 -5.54
N GLU A 34 14.55 2.13 -6.16
CA GLU A 34 15.69 3.00 -5.90
C GLU A 34 15.73 3.46 -4.43
N TYR A 35 14.57 3.89 -3.89
CA TYR A 35 14.47 4.31 -2.50
C TYR A 35 14.85 3.18 -1.52
N LEU A 36 14.38 1.97 -1.75
CA LEU A 36 14.64 0.83 -0.87
C LEU A 36 16.06 0.27 -1.05
N THR A 37 16.55 0.16 -2.27
CA THR A 37 17.86 -0.46 -2.55
C THR A 37 19.04 0.47 -2.24
N ARG A 38 18.82 1.78 -2.23
CA ARG A 38 19.84 2.78 -1.86
C ARG A 38 19.74 3.27 -0.42
N ALA A 39 18.99 2.58 0.41
CA ALA A 39 18.80 2.96 1.81
C ALA A 39 20.12 3.23 2.55
N ALA A 40 21.13 2.38 2.36
CA ALA A 40 22.41 2.51 3.01
C ALA A 40 23.22 3.78 2.62
N THR A 41 22.90 4.41 1.49
CA THR A 41 23.58 5.61 0.98
C THR A 41 22.86 6.91 1.28
N HIS A 42 21.65 6.84 1.85
CA HIS A 42 20.86 7.99 2.26
C HIS A 42 20.94 8.18 3.77
N VAL A 43 20.59 9.37 4.23
CA VAL A 43 20.44 9.59 5.68
C VAL A 43 19.20 8.83 6.17
N PRO A 44 19.28 8.14 7.33
CA PRO A 44 18.17 7.33 7.84
C PRO A 44 16.93 8.18 8.17
N MET A 45 17.16 9.40 8.59
CA MET A 45 16.12 10.38 8.88
C MET A 45 16.51 11.71 8.21
N PRO A 46 15.87 12.09 7.12
CA PRO A 46 16.11 13.36 6.46
C PRO A 46 15.68 14.54 7.35
N GLY A 47 16.26 15.70 7.10
CA GLY A 47 15.85 16.95 7.76
C GLY A 47 14.38 17.28 7.45
N LEU A 48 13.74 18.01 8.37
CA LEU A 48 12.38 18.50 8.19
C LEU A 48 12.37 19.75 7.31
N ASP A 49 12.75 19.62 6.06
CA ASP A 49 12.59 20.70 5.10
C ASP A 49 11.10 20.98 4.86
N PRO A 50 10.69 22.25 4.78
CA PRO A 50 9.31 22.58 4.50
C PRO A 50 8.86 21.93 3.19
N LEU A 51 7.82 21.11 3.26
CA LEU A 51 7.13 20.66 2.04
C LEU A 51 6.40 21.87 1.45
N PRO A 52 6.42 22.07 0.12
CA PRO A 52 5.57 23.07 -0.48
C PRO A 52 4.12 22.79 -0.10
N LEU A 53 3.39 23.86 0.26
CA LEU A 53 1.96 23.72 0.56
C LEU A 53 1.25 23.05 -0.61
N ALA A 54 0.59 21.94 -0.33
CA ALA A 54 -0.26 21.30 -1.29
C ALA A 54 -1.55 22.11 -1.41
N THR A 55 -1.69 22.87 -2.48
CA THR A 55 -2.95 23.53 -2.81
C THR A 55 -3.76 22.61 -3.72
N ILE A 56 -5.07 22.55 -3.51
CA ILE A 56 -5.96 21.86 -4.44
C ILE A 56 -5.97 22.67 -5.74
N PRO A 57 -5.47 22.11 -6.85
CA PRO A 57 -5.41 22.86 -8.11
C PRO A 57 -6.83 23.09 -8.66
N GLU A 58 -7.05 24.25 -9.25
CA GLU A 58 -8.33 24.56 -9.91
C GLU A 58 -8.56 23.73 -11.19
N LYS A 59 -7.50 23.24 -11.79
CA LYS A 59 -7.53 22.42 -13.01
C LYS A 59 -6.78 21.13 -12.79
N SER A 60 -7.23 20.07 -13.47
CA SER A 60 -6.52 18.80 -13.50
C SER A 60 -5.13 18.96 -14.13
N GLY A 61 -4.12 18.33 -13.53
CA GLY A 61 -2.77 18.23 -14.07
C GLY A 61 -2.52 16.91 -14.79
N ASP A 62 -1.37 16.79 -15.45
CA ASP A 62 -0.90 15.51 -15.98
C ASP A 62 -0.47 14.59 -14.85
N LEU A 63 -0.88 13.32 -14.93
CA LEU A 63 -0.50 12.30 -13.94
C LEU A 63 1.00 12.07 -13.86
N ALA A 64 1.74 12.25 -14.94
CA ALA A 64 3.20 12.15 -14.93
C ALA A 64 3.85 13.17 -13.98
N GLN A 65 3.20 14.30 -13.72
CA GLN A 65 3.67 15.30 -12.78
C GLN A 65 3.64 14.82 -11.31
N LEU A 66 2.91 13.73 -11.01
CA LEU A 66 2.90 13.13 -9.67
C LEU A 66 4.21 12.41 -9.31
N LEU A 67 5.00 11.99 -10.30
CA LEU A 67 6.24 11.24 -10.05
C LEU A 67 7.25 12.04 -9.20
N ALA A 68 7.40 13.33 -9.47
CA ALA A 68 8.33 14.17 -8.71
C ALA A 68 7.90 14.39 -7.26
N PRO A 69 6.64 14.75 -6.93
CA PRO A 69 6.16 14.76 -5.55
C PRO A 69 6.27 13.42 -4.84
N LEU A 70 5.96 12.30 -5.50
CA LEU A 70 6.08 10.97 -4.90
C LEU A 70 7.52 10.65 -4.53
N GLN A 71 8.48 10.92 -5.42
CA GLN A 71 9.89 10.76 -5.14
C GLN A 71 10.33 11.63 -3.97
N ARG A 72 9.85 12.89 -3.90
CA ARG A 72 10.16 13.80 -2.81
C ARG A 72 9.61 13.30 -1.47
N PHE A 73 8.40 12.77 -1.43
CA PHE A 73 7.84 12.15 -0.21
C PHE A 73 8.69 10.98 0.26
N MET A 74 9.12 10.11 -0.64
CA MET A 74 10.00 8.99 -0.30
C MET A 74 11.34 9.49 0.26
N THR A 75 12.00 10.43 -0.42
CA THR A 75 13.31 10.95 0.01
C THR A 75 13.26 11.77 1.31
N GLN A 76 12.11 12.29 1.68
CA GLN A 76 11.88 13.01 2.96
C GLN A 76 11.24 12.13 4.03
N SER A 77 11.04 10.85 3.78
CA SER A 77 10.54 9.89 4.75
C SER A 77 11.69 9.13 5.42
N MET A 78 11.45 8.69 6.65
CA MET A 78 12.37 7.75 7.31
C MET A 78 12.46 6.47 6.48
N ASN A 79 13.68 6.03 6.19
CA ASN A 79 13.88 4.78 5.48
C ASN A 79 14.24 3.66 6.46
N PRO A 80 13.30 2.75 6.80
CA PRO A 80 13.54 1.67 7.75
C PRO A 80 14.56 0.63 7.24
N ALA A 81 14.87 0.63 5.93
CA ALA A 81 15.90 -0.24 5.34
C ALA A 81 17.32 0.25 5.61
N HIS A 82 17.52 1.46 6.14
CA HIS A 82 18.84 1.98 6.44
C HIS A 82 19.48 1.24 7.61
N LEU A 83 20.77 0.87 7.48
CA LEU A 83 21.52 0.10 8.50
C LEU A 83 21.60 0.81 9.86
N GLY A 84 21.49 2.12 9.90
CA GLY A 84 21.45 2.92 11.13
C GLY A 84 20.05 3.04 11.74
N CYS A 85 19.03 2.43 11.17
CA CYS A 85 17.68 2.40 11.74
C CYS A 85 17.63 1.32 12.82
N ILE A 86 17.89 1.71 14.06
CA ILE A 86 17.90 0.84 15.24
C ILE A 86 16.77 1.30 16.17
N GLY A 87 15.83 0.46 16.43
CA GLY A 87 14.64 0.81 17.20
C GLY A 87 13.42 0.95 16.30
N HIS A 88 12.31 1.39 16.83
CA HIS A 88 10.99 1.29 16.23
C HIS A 88 10.56 -0.15 15.90
N MET A 89 9.28 -0.41 16.07
CA MET A 89 8.70 -1.72 15.78
C MET A 89 8.18 -1.84 14.34
N ASP A 90 8.60 -0.91 13.47
CA ASP A 90 8.17 -0.86 12.08
C ASP A 90 9.06 -1.77 11.22
N PRO A 91 8.59 -2.98 10.85
CA PRO A 91 9.39 -3.89 10.04
C PRO A 91 9.51 -3.36 8.60
N LEU A 92 10.57 -3.77 7.93
CA LEU A 92 10.70 -3.60 6.50
C LEU A 92 9.54 -4.27 5.77
N PRO A 93 8.94 -3.61 4.77
CA PRO A 93 7.97 -4.28 3.92
C PRO A 93 8.65 -5.42 3.16
N THR A 94 8.02 -6.59 3.14
CA THR A 94 8.48 -7.67 2.28
C THR A 94 8.10 -7.37 0.83
N THR A 95 8.85 -7.93 -0.13
CA THR A 95 8.48 -7.81 -1.54
C THR A 95 7.06 -8.34 -1.79
N ALA A 96 6.69 -9.43 -1.12
CA ALA A 96 5.35 -10.01 -1.25
C ALA A 96 4.26 -9.07 -0.73
N SER A 97 4.48 -8.34 0.39
CA SER A 97 3.49 -7.38 0.90
C SER A 97 3.29 -6.19 -0.06
N LEU A 98 4.37 -5.66 -0.64
CA LEU A 98 4.25 -4.59 -1.64
C LEU A 98 3.42 -5.01 -2.86
N LEU A 99 3.66 -6.22 -3.37
CA LEU A 99 2.86 -6.76 -4.48
C LEU A 99 1.41 -7.01 -4.08
N GLY A 100 1.19 -7.49 -2.86
CA GLY A 100 -0.15 -7.69 -2.29
C GLY A 100 -0.94 -6.39 -2.20
N ASP A 101 -0.32 -5.32 -1.71
CA ASP A 101 -0.94 -4.00 -1.60
C ASP A 101 -1.30 -3.41 -2.97
N TRP A 102 -0.45 -3.60 -3.99
CA TRP A 102 -0.76 -3.18 -5.35
C TRP A 102 -2.00 -3.91 -5.90
N VAL A 103 -2.07 -5.22 -5.70
CA VAL A 103 -3.23 -6.02 -6.10
C VAL A 103 -4.48 -5.59 -5.32
N ALA A 104 -4.37 -5.39 -4.02
CA ALA A 104 -5.48 -4.95 -3.18
C ALA A 104 -6.02 -3.58 -3.63
N ALA A 105 -5.14 -2.62 -3.91
CA ALA A 105 -5.52 -1.30 -4.44
C ALA A 105 -6.20 -1.39 -5.81
N ALA A 106 -5.71 -2.28 -6.69
CA ALA A 106 -6.29 -2.48 -8.02
C ALA A 106 -7.66 -3.16 -7.98
N LEU A 107 -7.84 -4.13 -7.09
CA LEU A 107 -9.11 -4.83 -6.94
C LEU A 107 -10.18 -3.94 -6.29
N ASN A 108 -9.77 -3.10 -5.32
CA ASN A 108 -10.65 -2.23 -4.53
C ASN A 108 -11.92 -2.95 -4.05
N ASN A 109 -11.80 -4.23 -3.73
CA ASN A 109 -12.91 -5.06 -3.28
C ASN A 109 -13.19 -4.81 -1.80
N ASN A 110 -14.46 -4.68 -1.44
CA ASN A 110 -14.86 -4.75 -0.05
C ASN A 110 -15.36 -6.17 0.28
N MET A 111 -15.28 -6.57 1.55
CA MET A 111 -15.69 -7.90 2.01
C MET A 111 -17.04 -7.88 2.73
N LEU A 112 -17.95 -6.96 2.38
CA LEU A 112 -19.30 -6.89 2.95
C LEU A 112 -20.15 -8.11 2.59
N SER A 113 -19.92 -8.68 1.41
CA SER A 113 -20.57 -9.93 0.99
C SER A 113 -19.60 -10.78 0.14
N VAL A 114 -19.89 -12.06 0.06
CA VAL A 114 -19.12 -13.01 -0.75
C VAL A 114 -19.13 -12.63 -2.23
N GLU A 115 -20.23 -12.09 -2.74
CA GLU A 115 -20.37 -11.68 -4.14
C GLU A 115 -19.46 -10.50 -4.49
N MET A 116 -19.22 -9.61 -3.54
CA MET A 116 -18.38 -8.42 -3.74
C MET A 116 -16.88 -8.75 -3.68
N SER A 117 -16.50 -9.83 -3.00
CA SER A 117 -15.11 -10.27 -2.88
C SER A 117 -14.99 -11.80 -2.76
N PRO A 118 -15.36 -12.56 -3.78
CA PRO A 118 -15.50 -14.01 -3.68
C PRO A 118 -14.17 -14.73 -3.37
N ALA A 119 -13.05 -14.22 -3.86
CA ALA A 119 -11.73 -14.79 -3.60
C ALA A 119 -11.26 -14.51 -2.17
N LEU A 120 -11.30 -13.25 -1.73
CA LEU A 120 -10.77 -12.84 -0.43
C LEU A 120 -11.64 -13.35 0.72
N SER A 121 -12.98 -13.40 0.54
CA SER A 121 -13.90 -13.98 1.53
C SER A 121 -13.70 -15.47 1.78
N ARG A 122 -13.05 -16.17 0.84
CA ARG A 122 -12.65 -17.58 1.03
C ARG A 122 -11.22 -17.71 1.56
N LEU A 123 -10.35 -16.77 1.19
CA LEU A 123 -8.95 -16.79 1.58
C LEU A 123 -8.80 -16.52 3.07
N GLU A 124 -9.56 -15.56 3.62
CA GLU A 124 -9.43 -15.18 5.04
C GLU A 124 -9.66 -16.35 6.01
N PRO A 125 -10.77 -17.11 5.94
CA PRO A 125 -10.95 -18.27 6.82
C PRO A 125 -9.86 -19.33 6.67
N GLN A 126 -9.37 -19.57 5.45
CA GLN A 126 -8.28 -20.51 5.21
C GLN A 126 -6.98 -20.03 5.89
N LEU A 127 -6.63 -18.76 5.71
CA LEU A 127 -5.47 -18.17 6.35
C LEU A 127 -5.58 -18.23 7.88
N MET A 128 -6.76 -17.94 8.43
CA MET A 128 -6.99 -18.04 9.88
C MET A 128 -6.85 -19.46 10.39
N ALA A 129 -7.31 -20.46 9.62
CA ALA A 129 -7.13 -21.87 9.98
C ALA A 129 -5.65 -22.28 9.99
N GLU A 130 -4.88 -21.87 9.00
CA GLU A 130 -3.43 -22.12 8.95
C GLU A 130 -2.69 -21.45 10.12
N ILE A 131 -3.03 -20.20 10.43
CA ILE A 131 -2.46 -19.49 11.58
C ILE A 131 -2.83 -20.20 12.89
N ALA A 132 -4.07 -20.63 13.06
CA ALA A 132 -4.51 -21.38 14.23
C ALA A 132 -3.73 -22.70 14.42
N GLN A 133 -3.44 -23.42 13.33
CA GLN A 133 -2.60 -24.61 13.38
C GLN A 133 -1.17 -24.29 13.82
N MET A 134 -0.56 -23.20 13.34
CA MET A 134 0.77 -22.77 13.77
C MET A 134 0.86 -22.56 15.29
N PHE A 135 -0.25 -22.15 15.91
CA PHE A 135 -0.36 -21.98 17.38
C PHE A 135 -0.92 -23.22 18.08
N SER A 136 -1.12 -24.33 17.40
CA SER A 136 -1.66 -25.58 17.96
C SER A 136 -3.04 -25.40 18.63
N LEU A 137 -3.89 -24.54 18.09
CA LEU A 137 -5.21 -24.22 18.67
C LEU A 137 -6.29 -25.26 18.36
N GLY A 138 -6.01 -26.27 17.57
CA GLY A 138 -6.95 -27.35 17.27
C GLY A 138 -7.96 -27.00 16.15
N GLU A 139 -8.67 -28.03 15.66
CA GLU A 139 -9.48 -27.96 14.45
C GLU A 139 -10.73 -27.06 14.54
N ARG A 140 -11.21 -26.77 15.73
CA ARG A 140 -12.39 -25.95 15.97
C ARG A 140 -12.08 -24.46 16.20
N SER A 141 -10.82 -24.09 16.08
CA SER A 141 -10.41 -22.69 16.21
C SER A 141 -10.65 -21.94 14.92
N GLY A 142 -11.00 -20.69 15.07
CA GLY A 142 -11.19 -19.74 13.96
C GLY A 142 -10.58 -18.39 14.30
N GLY A 143 -10.71 -17.45 13.39
CA GLY A 143 -10.20 -16.11 13.57
C GLY A 143 -10.76 -15.16 12.54
N LEU A 144 -10.46 -13.90 12.71
CA LEU A 144 -10.77 -12.85 11.73
C LEU A 144 -9.65 -11.81 11.71
N LEU A 145 -9.46 -11.16 10.59
CA LEU A 145 -8.56 -10.03 10.45
C LEU A 145 -9.25 -8.75 10.90
N VAL A 146 -8.56 -7.95 11.70
CA VAL A 146 -9.06 -6.66 12.19
C VAL A 146 -8.05 -5.55 11.94
N SER A 147 -8.51 -4.31 11.93
CA SER A 147 -7.68 -3.13 11.66
C SER A 147 -6.88 -2.67 12.88
N GLY A 148 -5.90 -3.48 13.30
CA GLY A 148 -4.92 -3.11 14.32
C GLY A 148 -5.14 -3.73 15.68
N GLY A 149 -4.09 -3.66 16.54
CA GLY A 149 -4.01 -4.37 17.81
C GLY A 149 -5.08 -3.95 18.83
N SER A 150 -5.48 -2.69 18.88
CA SER A 150 -6.51 -2.22 19.81
C SER A 150 -7.85 -2.91 19.54
N LEU A 151 -8.23 -3.03 18.26
CA LEU A 151 -9.46 -3.74 17.89
C LEU A 151 -9.33 -5.24 18.10
N ALA A 152 -8.15 -5.80 17.84
CA ALA A 152 -7.88 -7.22 18.11
C ALA A 152 -8.04 -7.55 19.61
N ASN A 153 -7.49 -6.73 20.50
CA ASN A 153 -7.64 -6.88 21.93
C ASN A 153 -9.11 -6.73 22.38
N LEU A 154 -9.81 -5.73 21.85
CA LEU A 154 -11.23 -5.57 22.15
C LEU A 154 -12.04 -6.79 21.71
N GLN A 155 -11.79 -7.30 20.52
CA GLN A 155 -12.45 -8.49 19.98
C GLN A 155 -12.19 -9.71 20.87
N ALA A 156 -10.96 -9.93 21.29
CA ALA A 156 -10.59 -11.04 22.16
C ALA A 156 -11.27 -10.99 23.56
N LEU A 157 -11.62 -9.79 24.02
CA LEU A 157 -12.34 -9.62 25.29
C LEU A 157 -13.85 -9.77 25.17
N THR A 158 -14.40 -9.75 23.94
CA THR A 158 -15.85 -9.78 23.68
C THR A 158 -16.37 -11.13 23.16
N VAL A 159 -15.47 -12.08 22.89
CA VAL A 159 -15.79 -13.43 22.37
C VAL A 159 -15.92 -14.49 23.49
#